data_c2ed59551c295ef00b4c4991ad3e916a
#
_entry.id   c2ed59551c295ef00b4c4991ad3e916a
#
_cell.length_a   1.000
_cell.length_b   1.000
_cell.length_c   1.000
_cell.angle_alpha   90.00
_cell.angle_beta   90.00
_cell.angle_gamma   90.00
#
_symmetry.space_group_name_H-M   'P 1'
#
loop_
_entity.id
_entity.type
_entity.pdbx_description
1 polymer ?
#
loop_
_entity_poly.entity_id
_entity_poly.type
_entity_poly.pdbx_seq_one_letter_code
_entity_poly.pdbx_strand_id
1 'polypeptide(L)'
;MAQQLTHVDSRGAARMVDVSAKSVTVREATATGRVRTSAQVVALLRDDGLPKGDALAVARVAGIAGAKRTPDLVPLCHPVALHAVSVDLEILYDGVLITATTRTADRTGVEMEALTAVAAAGLALLDMIKAVDRSASITDIQVESKSGGRSGTWRRSS
;
A
#
# COMPACT_ATOMS: atom_id res chain seq x y z
N MET A 1 -8.16 26.13 14.63
CA MET A 1 -6.68 26.08 14.64
C MET A 1 -6.20 25.58 13.29
N ALA A 2 -5.36 26.32 12.60
CA ALA A 2 -4.78 25.85 11.34
C ALA A 2 -3.94 24.60 11.63
N GLN A 3 -4.22 23.49 10.93
CA GLN A 3 -3.38 22.30 10.99
C GLN A 3 -2.00 22.68 10.46
N GLN A 4 -1.01 22.68 11.32
CA GLN A 4 0.34 23.03 10.97
C GLN A 4 0.93 21.88 10.11
N LEU A 5 1.38 22.20 8.90
CA LEU A 5 2.05 21.24 8.02
C LEU A 5 3.36 20.79 8.67
N THR A 6 3.44 19.53 9.06
CA THR A 6 4.56 18.99 9.84
C THR A 6 5.85 18.81 9.03
N HIS A 7 5.75 18.71 7.71
CA HIS A 7 6.88 18.54 6.79
C HIS A 7 7.45 19.85 6.22
N VAL A 8 7.12 20.99 6.85
CA VAL A 8 7.57 22.31 6.43
C VAL A 8 8.20 23.01 7.65
N ASP A 9 9.36 23.63 7.48
CA ASP A 9 10.00 24.42 8.53
C ASP A 9 9.41 25.86 8.60
N SER A 10 9.89 26.66 9.53
CA SER A 10 9.41 28.05 9.72
C SER A 10 9.69 28.97 8.51
N ARG A 11 10.53 28.55 7.55
CA ARG A 11 10.87 29.27 6.32
C ARG A 11 10.13 28.73 5.11
N GLY A 12 9.26 27.70 5.28
CA GLY A 12 8.53 27.07 4.20
C GLY A 12 9.30 25.99 3.45
N ALA A 13 10.49 25.59 3.92
CA ALA A 13 11.28 24.55 3.29
C ALA A 13 10.83 23.15 3.74
N ALA A 14 10.82 22.20 2.81
CA ALA A 14 10.48 20.81 3.09
C ALA A 14 11.52 20.16 4.03
N ARG A 15 11.04 19.38 5.00
CA ARG A 15 11.90 18.62 5.93
C ARG A 15 11.27 17.30 6.31
N MET A 16 12.11 16.30 6.61
CA MET A 16 11.69 15.09 7.31
C MET A 16 11.47 15.42 8.79
N VAL A 17 10.35 14.99 9.36
CA VAL A 17 10.00 15.28 10.76
C VAL A 17 10.95 14.54 11.70
N ASP A 18 11.47 15.24 12.74
CA ASP A 18 12.23 14.60 13.80
C ASP A 18 11.29 13.79 14.72
N VAL A 19 11.52 12.48 14.79
CA VAL A 19 10.75 11.55 15.63
C VAL A 19 11.60 10.96 16.75
N SER A 20 12.84 11.41 16.95
CA SER A 20 13.78 10.83 17.91
C SER A 20 13.27 10.85 19.36
N ALA A 21 12.48 11.87 19.73
CA ALA A 21 11.88 12.00 21.05
C ALA A 21 10.58 11.20 21.26
N LYS A 22 10.03 10.57 20.20
CA LYS A 22 8.81 9.77 20.33
C LYS A 22 9.13 8.40 20.90
N SER A 23 8.20 7.86 21.68
CA SER A 23 8.28 6.49 22.18
C SER A 23 8.09 5.48 21.04
N VAL A 24 8.81 4.37 21.14
CA VAL A 24 8.56 3.19 20.30
C VAL A 24 7.25 2.55 20.72
N THR A 25 6.33 2.38 19.78
CA THR A 25 5.04 1.72 19.99
C THR A 25 4.73 0.80 18.85
N VAL A 26 3.91 -0.23 19.10
CA VAL A 26 3.38 -1.08 18.01
C VAL A 26 2.42 -0.25 17.18
N ARG A 27 2.60 -0.30 15.86
CA ARG A 27 1.80 0.43 14.88
C ARG A 27 1.39 -0.50 13.77
N GLU A 28 0.17 -0.34 13.31
CA GLU A 28 -0.41 -1.13 12.23
C GLU A 28 -1.19 -0.21 11.29
N ALA A 29 -1.16 -0.51 10.00
CA ALA A 29 -1.97 0.18 9.02
C ALA A 29 -2.48 -0.82 7.98
N THR A 30 -3.70 -0.63 7.54
CA THR A 30 -4.31 -1.36 6.42
C THR A 30 -4.70 -0.39 5.33
N ALA A 31 -4.32 -0.72 4.11
CA ALA A 31 -4.70 0.00 2.90
C ALA A 31 -5.36 -0.96 1.91
N THR A 32 -6.21 -0.41 1.04
CA THR A 32 -6.84 -1.14 -0.07
C THR A 32 -6.61 -0.41 -1.38
N GLY A 33 -6.82 -1.12 -2.46
CA GLY A 33 -6.87 -0.60 -3.83
C GLY A 33 -7.53 -1.60 -4.74
N ARG A 34 -7.89 -1.17 -5.94
CA ARG A 34 -8.53 -2.03 -6.93
C ARG A 34 -7.76 -2.01 -8.23
N VAL A 35 -7.63 -3.17 -8.84
CA VAL A 35 -7.30 -3.30 -10.26
C VAL A 35 -8.58 -3.61 -11.00
N ARG A 36 -9.04 -2.68 -11.84
CA ARG A 36 -10.21 -2.88 -12.71
C ARG A 36 -9.74 -3.47 -14.02
N THR A 37 -10.42 -4.50 -14.48
CA THR A 37 -10.07 -5.20 -15.72
C THR A 37 -11.27 -5.88 -16.35
N SER A 38 -11.08 -6.47 -17.53
CA SER A 38 -12.14 -7.14 -18.29
C SER A 38 -12.58 -8.46 -17.66
N ALA A 39 -13.81 -8.87 -17.98
CA ALA A 39 -14.33 -10.19 -17.60
C ALA A 39 -13.46 -11.35 -18.13
N GLN A 40 -12.82 -11.16 -19.28
CA GLN A 40 -11.89 -12.14 -19.84
C GLN A 40 -10.68 -12.35 -18.91
N VAL A 41 -10.07 -11.27 -18.43
CA VAL A 41 -8.94 -11.36 -17.47
C VAL A 41 -9.39 -11.98 -16.16
N VAL A 42 -10.57 -11.61 -15.65
CA VAL A 42 -11.12 -12.19 -14.42
C VAL A 42 -11.28 -13.71 -14.55
N ALA A 43 -11.79 -14.19 -15.67
CA ALA A 43 -11.89 -15.63 -15.95
C ALA A 43 -10.52 -16.30 -15.97
N LEU A 44 -9.53 -15.71 -16.67
CA LEU A 44 -8.17 -16.23 -16.73
C LEU A 44 -7.50 -16.27 -15.35
N LEU A 45 -7.74 -15.28 -14.50
CA LEU A 45 -7.21 -15.26 -13.13
C LEU A 45 -7.79 -16.40 -12.28
N ARG A 46 -9.07 -16.72 -12.46
CA ARG A 46 -9.73 -17.83 -11.73
C ARG A 46 -9.25 -19.21 -12.18
N ASP A 47 -8.90 -19.34 -13.46
CA ASP A 47 -8.54 -20.61 -14.09
C ASP A 47 -7.01 -20.79 -14.20
N ASP A 48 -6.19 -19.94 -13.57
CA ASP A 48 -4.72 -19.90 -13.71
C ASP A 48 -4.25 -19.87 -15.18
N GLY A 49 -5.07 -19.29 -16.06
CA GLY A 49 -4.89 -19.33 -17.52
C GLY A 49 -4.10 -18.14 -18.11
N LEU A 50 -3.46 -17.30 -17.29
CA LEU A 50 -2.71 -16.15 -17.80
C LEU A 50 -1.42 -16.58 -18.51
N PRO A 51 -1.06 -15.94 -19.66
CA PRO A 51 0.14 -16.29 -20.43
C PRO A 51 1.45 -16.14 -19.64
N LYS A 52 1.50 -15.23 -18.67
CA LYS A 52 2.67 -14.95 -17.83
C LYS A 52 2.74 -15.77 -16.54
N GLY A 53 1.76 -16.65 -16.26
CA GLY A 53 1.72 -17.50 -15.08
C GLY A 53 0.94 -16.90 -13.91
N ASP A 54 1.26 -17.28 -12.68
CA ASP A 54 0.53 -16.91 -11.46
C ASP A 54 0.67 -15.41 -11.11
N ALA A 55 -0.26 -14.63 -11.65
CA ALA A 55 -0.26 -13.18 -11.48
C ALA A 55 -0.54 -12.75 -10.03
N LEU A 56 -1.35 -13.49 -9.30
CA LEU A 56 -1.68 -13.15 -7.91
C LEU A 56 -0.49 -13.38 -6.99
N ALA A 57 0.25 -14.48 -7.18
CA ALA A 57 1.47 -14.73 -6.41
C ALA A 57 2.55 -13.67 -6.70
N VAL A 58 2.75 -13.31 -7.97
CA VAL A 58 3.70 -12.26 -8.37
C VAL A 58 3.31 -10.91 -7.76
N ALA A 59 2.03 -10.55 -7.82
CA ALA A 59 1.52 -9.31 -7.24
C ALA A 59 1.71 -9.26 -5.71
N ARG A 60 1.46 -10.37 -5.01
CA ARG A 60 1.66 -10.48 -3.56
C ARG A 60 3.11 -10.23 -3.18
N VAL A 61 4.04 -10.91 -3.83
CA VAL A 61 5.49 -10.74 -3.57
C VAL A 61 5.94 -9.32 -3.89
N ALA A 62 5.47 -8.74 -4.99
CA ALA A 62 5.78 -7.36 -5.36
C ALA A 62 5.27 -6.36 -4.32
N GLY A 63 4.06 -6.56 -3.78
CA GLY A 63 3.50 -5.74 -2.71
C GLY A 63 4.34 -5.79 -1.44
N ILE A 64 4.73 -6.98 -1.00
CA ILE A 64 5.59 -7.16 0.18
C ILE A 64 6.96 -6.47 -0.05
N ALA A 65 7.57 -6.67 -1.20
CA ALA A 65 8.84 -6.03 -1.54
C ALA A 65 8.71 -4.51 -1.63
N GLY A 66 7.60 -4.02 -2.22
CA GLY A 66 7.30 -2.59 -2.35
C GLY A 66 7.16 -1.89 -1.00
N ALA A 67 6.48 -2.49 -0.03
CA ALA A 67 6.36 -1.94 1.31
C ALA A 67 7.72 -1.60 1.93
N LYS A 68 8.72 -2.46 1.72
CA LYS A 68 10.09 -2.29 2.24
C LYS A 68 10.88 -1.18 1.53
N ARG A 69 10.38 -0.71 0.39
CA ARG A 69 11.01 0.32 -0.45
C ARG A 69 10.32 1.68 -0.37
N THR A 70 9.40 1.86 0.56
CA THR A 70 8.65 3.11 0.73
C THR A 70 9.55 4.35 0.83
N PRO A 71 10.65 4.38 1.61
CA PRO A 71 11.51 5.56 1.68
C PRO A 71 12.21 5.92 0.36
N ASP A 72 12.42 4.95 -0.52
CA ASP A 72 13.00 5.19 -1.86
C ASP A 72 12.02 5.92 -2.78
N LEU A 73 10.71 5.77 -2.55
CA LEU A 73 9.64 6.34 -3.36
C LEU A 73 9.06 7.62 -2.76
N VAL A 74 9.03 7.73 -1.44
CA VAL A 74 8.45 8.85 -0.70
C VAL A 74 9.55 9.54 0.11
N PRO A 75 10.14 10.64 -0.41
CA PRO A 75 11.41 11.17 0.08
C PRO A 75 11.43 11.60 1.54
N LEU A 76 10.29 12.03 2.09
CA LEU A 76 10.19 12.51 3.46
C LEU A 76 9.66 11.44 4.44
N CYS A 77 9.48 10.21 3.99
CA CYS A 77 9.19 9.07 4.87
C CYS A 77 10.46 8.57 5.56
N HIS A 78 10.33 8.25 6.85
CA HIS A 78 11.41 7.60 7.60
C HIS A 78 11.59 6.16 7.13
N PRO A 79 12.82 5.63 7.05
CA PRO A 79 13.02 4.21 6.90
C PRO A 79 12.50 3.49 8.16
N VAL A 80 11.62 2.52 7.96
CA VAL A 80 10.98 1.77 9.04
C VAL A 80 11.31 0.29 8.90
N ALA A 81 11.71 -0.34 9.99
CA ALA A 81 11.86 -1.79 10.04
C ALA A 81 10.47 -2.44 10.16
N LEU A 82 9.94 -2.97 9.06
CA LEU A 82 8.66 -3.67 9.07
C LEU A 82 8.81 -5.05 9.73
N HIS A 83 7.93 -5.33 10.69
CA HIS A 83 7.88 -6.62 11.39
C HIS A 83 6.92 -7.59 10.73
N ALA A 84 5.89 -7.09 10.06
CA ALA A 84 4.97 -7.90 9.27
C ALA A 84 4.41 -7.11 8.09
N VAL A 85 4.23 -7.79 6.97
CA VAL A 85 3.52 -7.30 5.79
C VAL A 85 2.68 -8.44 5.26
N SER A 86 1.38 -8.24 5.12
CA SER A 86 0.49 -9.14 4.39
C SER A 86 -0.10 -8.41 3.19
N VAL A 87 -0.27 -9.13 2.09
CA VAL A 87 -0.93 -8.64 0.88
C VAL A 87 -1.90 -9.72 0.43
N ASP A 88 -3.19 -9.41 0.48
CA ASP A 88 -4.27 -10.27 0.06
C ASP A 88 -4.88 -9.75 -1.24
N LEU A 89 -5.18 -10.66 -2.15
CA LEU A 89 -5.79 -10.37 -3.44
C LEU A 89 -7.05 -11.19 -3.60
N GLU A 90 -8.18 -10.52 -3.76
CA GLU A 90 -9.49 -11.11 -3.95
C GLU A 90 -9.99 -10.83 -5.36
N ILE A 91 -10.32 -11.88 -6.11
CA ILE A 91 -10.86 -11.74 -7.46
C ILE A 91 -12.34 -11.38 -7.35
N LEU A 92 -12.68 -10.19 -7.85
CA LEU A 92 -14.05 -9.69 -7.96
C LEU A 92 -14.60 -9.95 -9.38
N TYR A 93 -15.86 -9.56 -9.61
CA TYR A 93 -16.49 -9.69 -10.94
C TYR A 93 -15.88 -8.74 -11.99
N ASP A 94 -15.34 -7.61 -11.57
CA ASP A 94 -14.80 -6.53 -12.41
C ASP A 94 -13.29 -6.27 -12.21
N GLY A 95 -12.60 -7.18 -11.52
CA GLY A 95 -11.17 -7.00 -11.26
C GLY A 95 -10.67 -7.71 -10.02
N VAL A 96 -9.72 -7.07 -9.33
CA VAL A 96 -9.09 -7.60 -8.12
C VAL A 96 -9.06 -6.53 -7.03
N LEU A 97 -9.53 -6.87 -5.84
CA LEU A 97 -9.33 -6.09 -4.63
C LEU A 97 -7.99 -6.48 -4.01
N ILE A 98 -7.16 -5.49 -3.72
CA ILE A 98 -5.89 -5.65 -3.04
C ILE A 98 -6.03 -5.07 -1.64
N THR A 99 -5.69 -5.84 -0.62
CA THR A 99 -5.64 -5.39 0.77
C THR A 99 -4.24 -5.64 1.32
N ALA A 100 -3.58 -4.60 1.81
CA ALA A 100 -2.27 -4.71 2.44
C ALA A 100 -2.32 -4.25 3.89
N THR A 101 -1.74 -5.05 4.78
CA THR A 101 -1.57 -4.69 6.19
C THR A 101 -0.09 -4.72 6.54
N THR A 102 0.39 -3.64 7.15
CA THR A 102 1.78 -3.46 7.59
C THR A 102 1.83 -3.25 9.09
N ARG A 103 2.86 -3.78 9.74
CA ARG A 103 3.06 -3.67 11.19
C ARG A 103 4.52 -3.42 11.53
N THR A 104 4.74 -2.54 12.50
CA THR A 104 6.06 -2.25 13.06
C THR A 104 5.97 -1.94 14.55
N ALA A 105 7.11 -1.99 15.24
CA ALA A 105 7.31 -1.37 16.53
C ALA A 105 8.35 -0.25 16.36
N ASP A 106 7.89 0.98 16.18
CA ASP A 106 8.73 2.13 15.85
C ASP A 106 8.08 3.45 16.28
N ARG A 107 8.73 4.57 15.96
CA ARG A 107 8.37 5.95 16.32
C ARG A 107 7.46 6.64 15.32
N THR A 108 7.23 6.04 14.16
CA THR A 108 6.37 6.58 13.10
C THR A 108 5.35 5.55 12.62
N GLY A 109 4.26 6.02 11.99
CA GLY A 109 3.24 5.16 11.40
C GLY A 109 3.73 4.43 10.15
N VAL A 110 2.96 3.45 9.71
CA VAL A 110 3.25 2.58 8.56
C VAL A 110 2.16 2.65 7.48
N GLU A 111 1.43 3.75 7.45
CA GLU A 111 0.37 3.99 6.46
C GLU A 111 0.92 4.05 5.03
N MET A 112 2.08 4.72 4.84
CA MET A 112 2.70 4.84 3.52
C MET A 112 3.25 3.50 3.03
N GLU A 113 3.75 2.66 3.92
CA GLU A 113 4.19 1.30 3.62
C GLU A 113 3.03 0.43 3.16
N ALA A 114 1.85 0.55 3.79
CA ALA A 114 0.64 -0.16 3.35
C ALA A 114 0.16 0.33 1.97
N LEU A 115 0.13 1.65 1.73
CA LEU A 115 -0.21 2.22 0.42
C LEU A 115 0.77 1.80 -0.67
N THR A 116 2.07 1.80 -0.37
CA THR A 116 3.11 1.38 -1.32
C THR A 116 2.98 -0.11 -1.65
N ALA A 117 2.65 -0.95 -0.66
CA ALA A 117 2.36 -2.36 -0.89
C ALA A 117 1.21 -2.56 -1.89
N VAL A 118 0.11 -1.85 -1.70
CA VAL A 118 -1.06 -1.89 -2.61
C VAL A 118 -0.66 -1.42 -4.01
N ALA A 119 0.04 -0.30 -4.11
CA ALA A 119 0.47 0.26 -5.40
C ALA A 119 1.41 -0.69 -6.15
N ALA A 120 2.41 -1.25 -5.46
CA ALA A 120 3.36 -2.19 -6.06
C ALA A 120 2.68 -3.50 -6.50
N ALA A 121 1.77 -4.04 -5.70
CA ALA A 121 0.97 -5.21 -6.07
C ALA A 121 0.10 -4.92 -7.31
N GLY A 122 -0.54 -3.76 -7.34
CA GLY A 122 -1.35 -3.32 -8.49
C GLY A 122 -0.52 -3.18 -9.77
N LEU A 123 0.67 -2.57 -9.69
CA LEU A 123 1.59 -2.42 -10.83
C LEU A 123 2.05 -3.79 -11.36
N ALA A 124 2.42 -4.72 -10.48
CA ALA A 124 2.82 -6.05 -10.87
C ALA A 124 1.67 -6.81 -11.51
N LEU A 125 0.45 -6.70 -10.97
CA LEU A 125 -0.73 -7.33 -11.56
C LEU A 125 -1.02 -6.75 -12.95
N LEU A 126 -0.99 -5.42 -13.11
CA LEU A 126 -1.14 -4.77 -14.43
C LEU A 126 -0.12 -5.27 -15.44
N ASP A 127 1.14 -5.42 -15.05
CA ASP A 127 2.17 -5.95 -15.95
C ASP A 127 1.86 -7.38 -16.40
N MET A 128 1.29 -8.20 -15.52
CA MET A 128 0.92 -9.58 -15.83
C MET A 128 -0.28 -9.70 -16.76
N ILE A 129 -1.24 -8.77 -16.70
CA ILE A 129 -2.51 -8.85 -17.44
C ILE A 129 -2.58 -7.95 -18.68
N LYS A 130 -1.71 -6.96 -18.82
CA LYS A 130 -1.76 -5.93 -19.88
C LYS A 130 -1.73 -6.49 -21.31
N ALA A 131 -1.20 -7.68 -21.52
CA ALA A 131 -1.21 -8.33 -22.82
C ALA A 131 -2.63 -8.75 -23.26
N VAL A 132 -3.52 -9.02 -22.29
CA VAL A 132 -4.93 -9.38 -22.52
C VAL A 132 -5.83 -8.14 -22.45
N ASP A 133 -5.61 -7.27 -21.46
CA ASP A 133 -6.38 -6.03 -21.27
C ASP A 133 -5.48 -4.82 -21.04
N ARG A 134 -5.30 -4.01 -22.08
CA ARG A 134 -4.52 -2.77 -22.02
C ARG A 134 -5.27 -1.62 -21.34
N SER A 135 -6.57 -1.74 -21.15
CA SER A 135 -7.41 -0.73 -20.51
C SER A 135 -7.47 -0.89 -18.98
N ALA A 136 -6.90 -1.97 -18.43
CA ALA A 136 -6.87 -2.21 -17.01
C ALA A 136 -6.26 -1.02 -16.25
N SER A 137 -6.82 -0.70 -15.09
CA SER A 137 -6.42 0.47 -14.29
C SER A 137 -6.33 0.13 -12.81
N ILE A 138 -5.50 0.90 -12.10
CA ILE A 138 -5.44 0.86 -10.64
C ILE A 138 -6.27 2.04 -10.12
N THR A 139 -7.19 1.77 -9.19
CA THR A 139 -8.10 2.78 -8.63
C THR A 139 -8.21 2.62 -7.11
N ASP A 140 -8.74 3.67 -6.46
CA ASP A 140 -9.17 3.64 -5.06
C ASP A 140 -8.08 3.20 -4.07
N ILE A 141 -6.84 3.60 -4.31
CA ILE A 141 -5.75 3.35 -3.35
C ILE A 141 -5.93 4.27 -2.16
N GLN A 142 -6.18 3.69 -0.98
CA GLN A 142 -6.50 4.44 0.22
C GLN A 142 -6.17 3.69 1.50
N VAL A 143 -5.92 4.45 2.58
CA VAL A 143 -5.81 3.88 3.93
C VAL A 143 -7.21 3.59 4.47
N GLU A 144 -7.42 2.40 4.98
CA GLU A 144 -8.67 1.98 5.60
C GLU A 144 -8.64 2.14 7.12
N SER A 145 -7.51 1.82 7.72
CA SER A 145 -7.33 1.95 9.15
C SER A 145 -5.88 2.08 9.55
N LYS A 146 -5.67 2.66 10.71
CA LYS A 146 -4.38 2.65 11.39
C LYS A 146 -4.57 2.56 12.89
N SER A 147 -3.58 2.04 13.59
CA SER A 147 -3.55 2.00 15.04
C SER A 147 -2.15 2.25 15.59
N GLY A 148 -2.09 2.64 16.85
CA GLY A 148 -0.86 2.91 17.59
C GLY A 148 -0.36 4.34 17.49
N GLY A 149 0.61 4.66 18.32
CA GLY A 149 1.18 5.99 18.44
C GLY A 149 0.28 7.01 19.16
N ARG A 150 0.69 8.29 19.13
CA ARG A 150 0.01 9.37 19.85
C ARG A 150 -1.38 9.70 19.29
N SER A 151 -1.61 9.49 17.99
CA SER A 151 -2.91 9.72 17.34
C SER A 151 -3.93 8.58 17.54
N GLY A 152 -3.53 7.47 18.18
CA GLY A 152 -4.40 6.34 18.45
C GLY A 152 -4.91 5.62 17.22
N THR A 153 -6.16 5.17 17.28
CA THR A 153 -6.80 4.41 16.20
C THR A 153 -7.65 5.33 15.33
N TRP A 154 -7.52 5.15 14.03
CA TRP A 154 -8.36 5.80 13.02
C TRP A 154 -8.89 4.74 12.05
N ARG A 155 -10.12 4.89 11.62
CA ARG A 155 -10.77 4.09 10.58
C ARG A 155 -11.46 5.02 9.59
N ARG A 156 -11.42 4.65 8.32
CA ARG A 156 -12.18 5.32 7.28
C ARG A 156 -13.67 5.13 7.55
N SER A 157 -14.44 6.22 7.52
CA SER A 157 -15.89 6.17 7.46
C SER A 157 -16.34 5.82 6.05
N SER A 158 -17.32 4.93 5.95
CA SER A 158 -18.00 4.59 4.69
C SER A 158 -18.70 5.81 4.12
#